data_e3f1d07f5bdb8e28a38ac7f22db9c8e6
#
_entry.id   e3f1d07f5bdb8e28a38ac7f22db9c8e6
#
_cell.length_a   1.000
_cell.length_b   1.000
_cell.length_c   1.000
_cell.angle_alpha   90.00
_cell.angle_beta   90.00
_cell.angle_gamma   90.00
#
_symmetry.space_group_name_H-M   'P 1'
#
loop_
_entity.id
_entity.type
_entity.pdbx_description
1 polymer ?
#
loop_
_entity_poly.entity_id
_entity_poly.type
_entity_poly.pdbx_seq_one_letter_code
_entity_poly.pdbx_strand_id
1 'polypeptide(L)'
;MKWYESLLKLGCFSFEELAALVGVEATAKSILRSYLKKGYVVKVKRGLYAAVNLLDHEPAVSRFVIASKISDTAVVSHHSAFEYYGYAEQVYFDMTVTSKSKFNAFTFNEYRYSRVQPTISKGVSVHPDGERVTDIERTVLDSINDFEKNMGFEELIKCISAIPLLNESKLQEYLAEYDKAFLYQKAGYILEQFQADFGISDVFLDHCKNCMGSSSRYLVKDIPKESMDFSSQWHLTVPRDLCRRTLGGDENAEI
;
A
#
# COMPACT_ATOMS: atom_id res chain seq x y z
N MET A 1 -12.21 17.11 31.58
CA MET A 1 -11.86 16.42 30.30
C MET A 1 -12.64 15.12 30.10
N LYS A 2 -13.96 15.13 30.40
CA LYS A 2 -14.80 13.93 30.49
C LYS A 2 -14.74 12.96 29.28
N TRP A 3 -14.56 13.47 28.07
CA TRP A 3 -14.60 12.67 26.84
C TRP A 3 -13.23 12.46 26.19
N TYR A 4 -12.17 13.11 26.68
CA TYR A 4 -10.86 13.09 26.07
C TYR A 4 -10.24 11.68 26.06
N GLU A 5 -10.31 10.95 27.18
CA GLU A 5 -9.80 9.57 27.27
C GLU A 5 -10.53 8.62 26.31
N SER A 6 -11.85 8.82 26.14
CA SER A 6 -12.61 8.02 25.17
C SER A 6 -12.20 8.35 23.74
N LEU A 7 -11.88 9.61 23.43
CA LEU A 7 -11.38 10.01 22.11
C LEU A 7 -9.96 9.52 21.85
N LEU A 8 -9.10 9.45 22.86
CA LEU A 8 -7.78 8.83 22.74
C LEU A 8 -7.89 7.34 22.37
N LYS A 9 -8.87 6.62 22.95
CA LYS A 9 -9.14 5.22 22.63
C LYS A 9 -9.68 5.03 21.20
N LEU A 10 -10.46 5.99 20.69
CA LEU A 10 -10.92 6.01 19.29
C LEU A 10 -9.79 6.39 18.34
N GLY A 11 -8.85 7.19 18.81
CA GLY A 11 -7.71 7.69 18.07
C GLY A 11 -8.10 8.61 16.92
N CYS A 12 -8.57 8.04 15.81
CA CYS A 12 -9.13 8.75 14.66
C CYS A 12 -10.62 8.45 14.54
N PHE A 13 -11.45 9.47 14.38
CA PHE A 13 -12.91 9.34 14.45
C PHE A 13 -13.66 10.33 13.54
N SER A 14 -14.86 9.94 13.13
CA SER A 14 -15.81 10.80 12.45
C SER A 14 -16.66 11.60 13.44
N PHE A 15 -17.40 12.60 12.91
CA PHE A 15 -18.37 13.32 13.77
C PHE A 15 -19.49 12.40 14.25
N GLU A 16 -19.90 11.46 13.42
CA GLU A 16 -20.95 10.47 13.72
C GLU A 16 -20.51 9.55 14.87
N GLU A 17 -19.26 9.09 14.88
CA GLU A 17 -18.69 8.29 15.97
C GLU A 17 -18.65 9.10 17.28
N LEU A 18 -18.27 10.38 17.23
CA LEU A 18 -18.34 11.26 18.39
C LEU A 18 -19.77 11.48 18.87
N ALA A 19 -20.71 11.69 17.96
CA ALA A 19 -22.11 11.89 18.31
C ALA A 19 -22.73 10.65 18.96
N ALA A 20 -22.40 9.46 18.45
CA ALA A 20 -22.80 8.19 19.04
C ALA A 20 -22.20 7.99 20.45
N LEU A 21 -20.93 8.35 20.65
CA LEU A 21 -20.26 8.28 21.95
C LEU A 21 -20.91 9.20 23.00
N VAL A 22 -21.30 10.42 22.59
CA VAL A 22 -21.86 11.46 23.48
C VAL A 22 -23.35 11.26 23.72
N GLY A 23 -24.07 10.67 22.75
CA GLY A 23 -25.52 10.41 22.78
C GLY A 23 -26.40 11.61 22.38
N VAL A 24 -25.86 12.85 22.35
CA VAL A 24 -26.59 14.06 21.97
C VAL A 24 -25.77 14.88 20.97
N GLU A 25 -26.30 15.05 19.76
CA GLU A 25 -25.59 15.69 18.63
C GLU A 25 -25.19 17.15 18.94
N ALA A 26 -26.07 17.94 19.55
CA ALA A 26 -25.75 19.33 19.90
C ALA A 26 -24.59 19.43 20.91
N THR A 27 -24.55 18.48 21.86
CA THR A 27 -23.46 18.39 22.86
C THR A 27 -22.17 17.95 22.16
N ALA A 28 -22.23 16.96 21.25
CA ALA A 28 -21.08 16.51 20.47
C ALA A 28 -20.47 17.64 19.62
N LYS A 29 -21.29 18.47 18.98
CA LYS A 29 -20.85 19.68 18.24
C LYS A 29 -20.12 20.67 19.17
N SER A 30 -20.66 20.91 20.37
CA SER A 30 -20.05 21.81 21.35
C SER A 30 -18.70 21.27 21.84
N ILE A 31 -18.64 19.98 22.17
CA ILE A 31 -17.41 19.29 22.61
C ILE A 31 -16.35 19.37 21.50
N LEU A 32 -16.69 19.00 20.26
CA LEU A 32 -15.77 19.03 19.14
C LEU A 32 -15.19 20.43 18.93
N ARG A 33 -16.03 21.47 18.92
CA ARG A 33 -15.59 22.87 18.79
C ARG A 33 -14.64 23.27 19.92
N SER A 34 -14.98 22.91 21.17
CA SER A 34 -14.16 23.20 22.34
C SER A 34 -12.81 22.49 22.28
N TYR A 35 -12.80 21.21 21.88
CA TYR A 35 -11.59 20.39 21.84
C TYR A 35 -10.66 20.78 20.68
N LEU A 36 -11.20 21.14 19.52
CA LEU A 36 -10.44 21.75 18.43
C LEU A 36 -9.77 23.06 18.87
N LYS A 37 -10.52 23.94 19.57
CA LYS A 37 -9.97 25.22 20.08
C LYS A 37 -8.86 25.01 21.13
N LYS A 38 -8.94 23.93 21.91
CA LYS A 38 -7.97 23.62 22.98
C LYS A 38 -6.80 22.75 22.51
N GLY A 39 -6.78 22.32 21.25
CA GLY A 39 -5.75 21.43 20.72
C GLY A 39 -5.83 19.98 21.22
N TYR A 40 -6.95 19.55 21.81
CA TYR A 40 -7.15 18.15 22.23
C TYR A 40 -7.54 17.24 21.08
N VAL A 41 -7.99 17.83 19.99
CA VAL A 41 -8.40 17.19 18.75
C VAL A 41 -7.90 18.04 17.60
N VAL A 42 -7.43 17.43 16.54
CA VAL A 42 -7.08 18.08 15.27
C VAL A 42 -8.00 17.59 14.17
N LYS A 43 -8.21 18.43 13.18
CA LYS A 43 -8.98 18.07 11.98
C LYS A 43 -8.04 17.45 10.95
N VAL A 44 -8.25 16.19 10.63
CA VAL A 44 -7.52 15.48 9.57
C VAL A 44 -8.00 15.94 8.18
N LYS A 45 -9.30 15.86 7.97
CA LYS A 45 -10.00 16.37 6.77
C LYS A 45 -11.44 16.72 7.13
N ARG A 46 -12.25 17.13 6.15
CA ARG A 46 -13.68 17.36 6.39
C ARG A 46 -14.36 16.07 6.89
N GLY A 47 -14.92 16.11 8.08
CA GLY A 47 -15.64 15.00 8.70
C GLY A 47 -14.77 13.98 9.43
N LEU A 48 -13.44 14.11 9.40
CA LEU A 48 -12.50 13.20 10.06
C LEU A 48 -11.58 13.97 11.00
N TYR A 49 -11.41 13.48 12.21
CA TYR A 49 -10.65 14.11 13.30
C TYR A 49 -9.74 13.09 13.96
N ALA A 50 -8.67 13.56 14.59
CA ALA A 50 -7.78 12.73 15.40
C ALA A 50 -7.64 13.35 16.81
N ALA A 51 -7.62 12.48 17.82
CA ALA A 51 -7.23 12.89 19.17
C ALA A 51 -5.73 13.21 19.19
N VAL A 52 -5.34 14.20 19.99
CA VAL A 52 -3.95 14.66 20.12
C VAL A 52 -3.41 14.18 21.47
N ASN A 53 -2.23 13.59 21.47
CA ASN A 53 -1.49 13.32 22.69
C ASN A 53 -0.99 14.65 23.28
N LEU A 54 -1.34 14.93 24.52
CA LEU A 54 -1.02 16.22 25.17
C LEU A 54 0.45 16.35 25.62
N LEU A 55 1.23 15.30 25.53
CA LEU A 55 2.65 15.32 25.90
C LEU A 55 3.53 15.84 24.75
N ASP A 56 3.27 15.36 23.53
CA ASP A 56 4.03 15.67 22.33
C ASP A 56 3.28 16.54 21.32
N HIS A 57 1.97 16.75 21.55
CA HIS A 57 1.06 17.47 20.66
C HIS A 57 0.86 16.83 19.29
N GLU A 58 1.19 15.53 19.14
CA GLU A 58 1.01 14.77 17.92
C GLU A 58 -0.31 13.99 17.92
N PRO A 59 -0.84 13.59 16.76
CA PRO A 59 -1.97 12.68 16.66
C PRO A 59 -1.70 11.40 17.43
N ALA A 60 -2.63 10.99 18.30
CA ALA A 60 -2.50 9.81 19.15
C ALA A 60 -2.66 8.47 18.39
N VAL A 61 -2.51 8.49 17.06
CA VAL A 61 -2.66 7.32 16.19
C VAL A 61 -1.68 7.39 15.02
N SER A 62 -1.34 6.21 14.49
CA SER A 62 -0.47 6.09 13.34
C SER A 62 -1.11 6.67 12.05
N ARG A 63 -0.26 7.05 11.09
CA ARG A 63 -0.70 7.44 9.74
C ARG A 63 -1.51 6.35 9.04
N PHE A 64 -1.28 5.08 9.38
CA PHE A 64 -1.99 3.92 8.83
C PHE A 64 -3.43 3.81 9.36
N VAL A 65 -3.65 4.08 10.65
CA VAL A 65 -5.00 4.21 11.23
C VAL A 65 -5.77 5.34 10.55
N ILE A 66 -5.13 6.51 10.40
CA ILE A 66 -5.74 7.65 9.70
C ILE A 66 -6.13 7.26 8.27
N ALA A 67 -5.22 6.62 7.52
CA ALA A 67 -5.47 6.14 6.16
C ALA A 67 -6.68 5.21 6.09
N SER A 68 -6.79 4.29 7.03
CA SER A 68 -7.87 3.29 7.12
C SER A 68 -9.24 3.90 7.46
N LYS A 69 -9.24 5.07 8.13
CA LYS A 69 -10.44 5.79 8.55
C LYS A 69 -10.92 6.85 7.55
N ILE A 70 -10.22 7.05 6.42
CA ILE A 70 -10.61 8.03 5.39
C ILE A 70 -12.01 7.78 4.83
N SER A 71 -12.38 6.51 4.70
CA SER A 71 -13.71 6.03 4.30
C SER A 71 -13.91 4.57 4.74
N ASP A 72 -15.13 4.08 4.70
CA ASP A 72 -15.47 2.70 5.07
C ASP A 72 -14.79 1.65 4.17
N THR A 73 -14.34 2.05 2.99
CA THR A 73 -13.67 1.16 2.03
C THR A 73 -12.18 1.47 1.87
N ALA A 74 -11.64 2.37 2.70
CA ALA A 74 -10.22 2.75 2.65
C ALA A 74 -9.33 1.62 3.21
N VAL A 75 -8.26 1.31 2.47
CA VAL A 75 -7.28 0.27 2.79
C VAL A 75 -5.90 0.78 2.43
N VAL A 76 -4.94 0.70 3.34
CA VAL A 76 -3.53 0.96 3.06
C VAL A 76 -3.02 -0.05 2.05
N SER A 77 -2.30 0.38 1.03
CA SER A 77 -1.91 -0.47 -0.10
C SER A 77 -0.59 -0.03 -0.75
N HIS A 78 -0.09 -0.82 -1.70
CA HIS A 78 1.14 -0.54 -2.47
C HIS A 78 2.33 -0.30 -1.54
N HIS A 79 3.17 0.71 -1.82
CA HIS A 79 4.34 1.03 -1.01
C HIS A 79 4.00 1.26 0.47
N SER A 80 2.90 1.95 0.77
CA SER A 80 2.50 2.19 2.15
C SER A 80 2.15 0.90 2.92
N ALA A 81 1.72 -0.16 2.25
CA ALA A 81 1.54 -1.46 2.88
C ALA A 81 2.88 -2.17 3.09
N PHE A 82 3.86 -2.05 2.18
CA PHE A 82 5.22 -2.54 2.44
C PHE A 82 5.85 -1.83 3.65
N GLU A 83 5.69 -0.51 3.77
CA GLU A 83 6.13 0.22 4.96
C GLU A 83 5.44 -0.27 6.25
N TYR A 84 4.14 -0.55 6.18
CA TYR A 84 3.37 -1.08 7.32
C TYR A 84 3.93 -2.43 7.81
N TYR A 85 4.29 -3.31 6.87
CA TYR A 85 4.87 -4.61 7.19
C TYR A 85 6.38 -4.58 7.47
N GLY A 86 7.03 -3.42 7.32
CA GLY A 86 8.48 -3.27 7.52
C GLY A 86 9.34 -3.83 6.37
N TYR A 87 8.78 -3.94 5.16
CA TYR A 87 9.47 -4.43 3.96
C TYR A 87 9.92 -3.30 3.02
N ALA A 88 9.73 -2.04 3.38
CA ALA A 88 10.28 -0.90 2.68
C ALA A 88 11.40 -0.26 3.50
N GLU A 89 12.54 -0.01 2.89
CA GLU A 89 13.67 0.69 3.52
C GLU A 89 13.44 2.20 3.55
N GLN A 90 12.74 2.74 2.54
CA GLN A 90 12.45 4.15 2.41
C GLN A 90 11.07 4.48 2.95
N VAL A 91 10.99 5.54 3.76
CA VAL A 91 9.72 6.10 4.21
C VAL A 91 9.28 7.18 3.23
N TYR A 92 8.11 6.98 2.62
CA TYR A 92 7.53 7.98 1.73
C TYR A 92 6.55 8.88 2.48
N PHE A 93 6.53 10.15 2.10
CA PHE A 93 5.52 11.10 2.59
C PHE A 93 4.17 10.97 1.84
N ASP A 94 4.09 10.08 0.84
CA ASP A 94 2.87 9.73 0.14
C ASP A 94 2.27 8.44 0.71
N MET A 95 1.06 8.56 1.27
CA MET A 95 0.25 7.43 1.74
C MET A 95 -0.70 6.98 0.64
N THR A 96 -0.45 5.79 0.09
CA THR A 96 -1.31 5.19 -0.94
C THR A 96 -2.47 4.45 -0.29
N VAL A 97 -3.68 4.88 -0.60
CA VAL A 97 -4.93 4.33 -0.05
C VAL A 97 -5.82 3.82 -1.16
N THR A 98 -6.02 2.52 -1.22
CA THR A 98 -7.01 1.92 -2.10
C THR A 98 -8.40 2.11 -1.50
N SER A 99 -9.35 2.66 -2.28
CA SER A 99 -10.73 2.88 -1.81
C SER A 99 -11.74 2.90 -2.95
N LYS A 100 -12.90 2.23 -2.75
CA LYS A 100 -14.08 2.33 -3.63
C LYS A 100 -14.70 3.73 -3.52
N SER A 101 -14.74 4.29 -2.31
CA SER A 101 -15.25 5.63 -2.05
C SER A 101 -14.27 6.68 -2.57
N LYS A 102 -14.78 7.64 -3.34
CA LYS A 102 -13.96 8.73 -3.88
C LYS A 102 -13.58 9.73 -2.78
N PHE A 103 -12.33 10.11 -2.75
CA PHE A 103 -11.85 11.28 -2.00
C PHE A 103 -10.74 11.97 -2.79
N ASN A 104 -10.62 13.28 -2.61
CA ASN A 104 -9.52 14.05 -3.19
C ASN A 104 -8.28 13.87 -2.30
N ALA A 105 -7.10 13.84 -2.92
CA ALA A 105 -5.85 13.82 -2.18
C ALA A 105 -5.79 15.03 -1.22
N PHE A 106 -5.23 14.81 -0.02
CA PHE A 106 -5.05 15.84 0.99
C PHE A 106 -3.76 15.57 1.77
N THR A 107 -3.22 16.61 2.40
CA THR A 107 -2.05 16.50 3.28
C THR A 107 -2.47 16.69 4.73
N PHE A 108 -1.96 15.84 5.60
CA PHE A 108 -2.11 15.94 7.04
C PHE A 108 -0.85 15.40 7.72
N ASN A 109 -0.32 16.15 8.67
CA ASN A 109 0.89 15.81 9.45
C ASN A 109 2.03 15.32 8.54
N GLU A 110 2.41 16.14 7.56
CA GLU A 110 3.44 15.91 6.53
C GLU A 110 3.10 14.84 5.48
N TYR A 111 2.20 13.91 5.75
CA TYR A 111 1.82 12.84 4.81
C TYR A 111 0.72 13.28 3.86
N ARG A 112 0.92 12.98 2.57
CA ARG A 112 -0.08 13.17 1.52
C ARG A 112 -0.83 11.87 1.30
N TYR A 113 -2.13 11.87 1.55
CA TYR A 113 -3.01 10.72 1.34
C TYR A 113 -3.60 10.76 -0.06
N SER A 114 -3.26 9.77 -0.86
CA SER A 114 -3.65 9.65 -2.27
C SER A 114 -4.49 8.40 -2.50
N ARG A 115 -5.53 8.53 -3.34
CA ARG A 115 -6.46 7.45 -3.62
C ARG A 115 -6.07 6.65 -4.86
N VAL A 116 -6.07 5.33 -4.74
CA VAL A 116 -6.07 4.38 -5.86
C VAL A 116 -7.43 3.69 -5.94
N GLN A 117 -7.93 3.50 -7.17
CA GLN A 117 -9.14 2.72 -7.41
C GLN A 117 -8.83 1.23 -7.25
N PRO A 118 -9.55 0.46 -6.41
CA PRO A 118 -9.32 -0.97 -6.31
C PRO A 118 -9.73 -1.69 -7.60
N THR A 119 -8.93 -2.65 -8.03
CA THR A 119 -9.28 -3.57 -9.10
C THR A 119 -9.97 -4.82 -8.52
N ILE A 120 -9.48 -5.29 -7.37
CA ILE A 120 -10.02 -6.45 -6.66
C ILE A 120 -10.48 -6.06 -5.24
N SER A 121 -11.26 -6.90 -4.61
CA SER A 121 -11.78 -6.65 -3.25
C SER A 121 -11.20 -7.57 -2.17
N LYS A 122 -10.63 -8.69 -2.54
CA LYS A 122 -9.98 -9.66 -1.64
C LYS A 122 -8.65 -9.16 -1.09
N GLY A 123 -8.06 -9.89 -0.17
CA GLY A 123 -6.74 -9.62 0.37
C GLY A 123 -6.68 -8.36 1.24
N VAL A 124 -7.67 -8.15 2.10
CA VAL A 124 -7.68 -7.08 3.11
C VAL A 124 -7.59 -7.69 4.49
N SER A 125 -6.55 -7.32 5.23
CA SER A 125 -6.37 -7.65 6.64
C SER A 125 -6.83 -6.48 7.52
N VAL A 126 -7.49 -6.80 8.64
CA VAL A 126 -7.86 -5.84 9.67
C VAL A 126 -7.03 -6.15 10.92
N HIS A 127 -6.29 -5.17 11.39
CA HIS A 127 -5.37 -5.30 12.52
C HIS A 127 -6.00 -4.77 13.82
N PRO A 128 -5.48 -5.16 15.01
CA PRO A 128 -6.10 -4.83 16.29
C PRO A 128 -6.33 -3.35 16.55
N ASP A 129 -5.44 -2.49 16.07
CA ASP A 129 -5.53 -1.04 16.26
C ASP A 129 -6.45 -0.36 15.22
N GLY A 130 -7.10 -1.17 14.36
CA GLY A 130 -8.08 -0.72 13.38
C GLY A 130 -7.50 -0.40 12.01
N GLU A 131 -6.22 -0.68 11.77
CA GLU A 131 -5.62 -0.56 10.45
C GLU A 131 -6.24 -1.60 9.50
N ARG A 132 -6.57 -1.13 8.32
CA ARG A 132 -6.99 -1.95 7.19
C ARG A 132 -5.89 -1.87 6.13
N VAL A 133 -5.24 -2.99 5.89
CA VAL A 133 -4.05 -3.07 5.02
C VAL A 133 -4.26 -4.21 4.02
N THR A 134 -3.80 -4.05 2.80
CA THR A 134 -3.73 -5.19 1.87
C THR A 134 -2.77 -6.24 2.43
N ASP A 135 -3.14 -7.54 2.38
CA ASP A 135 -2.19 -8.59 2.76
C ASP A 135 -0.99 -8.59 1.80
N ILE A 136 0.05 -9.35 2.17
CA ILE A 136 1.33 -9.22 1.46
C ILE A 136 1.24 -9.67 0.01
N GLU A 137 0.49 -10.71 -0.30
CA GLU A 137 0.32 -11.21 -1.66
C GLU A 137 -0.41 -10.20 -2.53
N ARG A 138 -1.46 -9.59 -2.01
CA ARG A 138 -2.17 -8.51 -2.70
C ARG A 138 -1.28 -7.27 -2.84
N THR A 139 -0.54 -6.90 -1.80
CA THR A 139 0.39 -5.76 -1.83
C THR A 139 1.41 -5.92 -2.95
N VAL A 140 1.97 -7.11 -3.12
CA VAL A 140 2.89 -7.45 -4.20
C VAL A 140 2.22 -7.26 -5.57
N LEU A 141 1.03 -7.83 -5.77
CA LEU A 141 0.34 -7.75 -7.06
C LEU A 141 -0.18 -6.34 -7.40
N ASP A 142 -0.73 -5.61 -6.42
CA ASP A 142 -1.11 -4.21 -6.57
C ASP A 142 0.11 -3.37 -7.00
N SER A 143 1.25 -3.59 -6.34
CA SER A 143 2.48 -2.87 -6.63
C SER A 143 3.08 -3.26 -8.00
N ILE A 144 3.13 -4.54 -8.36
CA ILE A 144 3.55 -4.99 -9.70
C ILE A 144 2.65 -4.39 -10.80
N ASN A 145 1.36 -4.27 -10.54
CA ASN A 145 0.44 -3.69 -11.51
C ASN A 145 0.72 -2.21 -11.76
N ASP A 146 1.05 -1.43 -10.73
CA ASP A 146 1.06 0.04 -10.75
C ASP A 146 2.39 0.69 -10.26
N PHE A 147 3.53 -0.03 -10.21
CA PHE A 147 4.79 0.49 -9.66
C PHE A 147 5.25 1.79 -10.35
N GLU A 148 5.04 1.94 -11.66
CA GLU A 148 5.42 3.15 -12.42
C GLU A 148 4.81 4.43 -11.83
N LYS A 149 3.67 4.33 -11.14
CA LYS A 149 2.94 5.48 -10.57
C LYS A 149 3.24 5.73 -9.09
N ASN A 150 3.73 4.71 -8.38
CA ASN A 150 3.74 4.74 -6.92
C ASN A 150 5.15 4.67 -6.31
N MET A 151 6.07 3.88 -6.87
CA MET A 151 7.34 3.62 -6.20
C MET A 151 8.54 3.46 -7.15
N GLY A 152 8.28 3.22 -8.44
CA GLY A 152 9.34 2.84 -9.38
C GLY A 152 9.74 1.36 -9.27
N PHE A 153 10.48 0.89 -10.27
CA PHE A 153 10.81 -0.53 -10.39
C PHE A 153 11.87 -0.98 -9.35
N GLU A 154 12.89 -0.16 -9.12
CA GLU A 154 13.98 -0.49 -8.17
C GLU A 154 13.45 -0.67 -6.74
N GLU A 155 12.62 0.26 -6.28
CA GLU A 155 12.02 0.18 -4.95
C GLU A 155 11.06 -1.01 -4.84
N LEU A 156 10.28 -1.32 -5.90
CA LEU A 156 9.44 -2.51 -5.95
C LEU A 156 10.26 -3.78 -5.70
N ILE A 157 11.39 -3.94 -6.41
CA ILE A 157 12.25 -5.13 -6.28
C ILE A 157 12.84 -5.22 -4.88
N LYS A 158 13.31 -4.09 -4.28
CA LYS A 158 13.80 -4.04 -2.90
C LYS A 158 12.72 -4.46 -1.90
N CYS A 159 11.51 -3.91 -2.02
CA CYS A 159 10.39 -4.29 -1.15
C CYS A 159 10.05 -5.79 -1.27
N ILE A 160 10.03 -6.33 -2.49
CA ILE A 160 9.76 -7.76 -2.71
C ILE A 160 10.88 -8.62 -2.09
N SER A 161 12.15 -8.26 -2.29
CA SER A 161 13.29 -9.03 -1.74
C SER A 161 13.32 -9.07 -0.21
N ALA A 162 12.69 -8.11 0.47
CA ALA A 162 12.59 -8.07 1.93
C ALA A 162 11.49 -8.99 2.50
N ILE A 163 10.62 -9.54 1.66
CA ILE A 163 9.53 -10.43 2.10
C ILE A 163 10.10 -11.81 2.43
N PRO A 164 9.74 -12.40 3.60
CA PRO A 164 10.25 -13.73 3.96
C PRO A 164 9.52 -14.88 3.27
N LEU A 165 8.25 -14.71 2.92
CA LEU A 165 7.41 -15.77 2.36
C LEU A 165 6.21 -15.19 1.63
N LEU A 166 5.82 -15.84 0.52
CA LEU A 166 4.59 -15.57 -0.22
C LEU A 166 3.73 -16.84 -0.33
N ASN A 167 2.42 -16.68 -0.20
CA ASN A 167 1.46 -17.76 -0.40
C ASN A 167 1.04 -17.83 -1.87
N GLU A 168 1.55 -18.84 -2.59
CA GLU A 168 1.29 -19.05 -4.01
C GLU A 168 -0.20 -19.21 -4.33
N SER A 169 -0.96 -19.91 -3.48
CA SER A 169 -2.41 -20.10 -3.70
C SER A 169 -3.17 -18.77 -3.65
N LYS A 170 -2.78 -17.85 -2.77
CA LYS A 170 -3.36 -16.50 -2.73
C LYS A 170 -2.96 -15.67 -3.95
N LEU A 171 -1.68 -15.77 -4.38
CA LEU A 171 -1.22 -15.10 -5.60
C LEU A 171 -2.06 -15.54 -6.80
N GLN A 172 -2.30 -16.84 -6.97
CA GLN A 172 -3.14 -17.39 -8.05
C GLN A 172 -4.58 -16.86 -7.95
N GLU A 173 -5.18 -16.91 -6.75
CA GLU A 173 -6.54 -16.44 -6.51
C GLU A 173 -6.70 -14.96 -6.86
N TYR A 174 -5.73 -14.12 -6.46
CA TYR A 174 -5.80 -12.69 -6.72
C TYR A 174 -5.51 -12.36 -8.19
N LEU A 175 -4.56 -13.02 -8.82
CA LEU A 175 -4.31 -12.88 -10.26
C LEU A 175 -5.56 -13.22 -11.08
N ALA A 176 -6.29 -14.26 -10.71
CA ALA A 176 -7.54 -14.63 -11.36
C ALA A 176 -8.63 -13.56 -11.17
N GLU A 177 -8.73 -12.92 -9.98
CA GLU A 177 -9.68 -11.83 -9.75
C GLU A 177 -9.28 -10.54 -10.50
N TYR A 178 -7.97 -10.29 -10.68
CA TYR A 178 -7.49 -9.18 -11.52
C TYR A 178 -7.89 -9.32 -12.98
N ASP A 179 -7.89 -10.53 -13.50
CA ASP A 179 -8.22 -10.89 -14.89
C ASP A 179 -7.48 -10.01 -15.91
N LYS A 180 -6.17 -9.82 -15.71
CA LYS A 180 -5.31 -8.98 -16.56
C LYS A 180 -4.13 -9.78 -17.09
N ALA A 181 -4.17 -10.17 -18.36
CA ALA A 181 -3.10 -10.90 -19.03
C ALA A 181 -1.71 -10.24 -18.84
N PHE A 182 -1.63 -8.90 -18.88
CA PHE A 182 -0.37 -8.18 -18.65
C PHE A 182 0.12 -8.25 -17.20
N LEU A 183 -0.76 -8.40 -16.22
CA LEU A 183 -0.35 -8.59 -14.84
C LEU A 183 0.25 -10.00 -14.64
N TYR A 184 -0.33 -11.04 -15.25
CA TYR A 184 0.29 -12.38 -15.27
C TYR A 184 1.70 -12.35 -15.86
N GLN A 185 1.89 -11.62 -16.96
CA GLN A 185 3.18 -11.45 -17.64
C GLN A 185 4.21 -10.77 -16.72
N LYS A 186 3.84 -9.66 -16.08
CA LYS A 186 4.72 -8.93 -15.15
C LYS A 186 5.01 -9.73 -13.88
N ALA A 187 3.96 -10.29 -13.25
CA ALA A 187 4.07 -11.03 -12.01
C ALA A 187 4.91 -12.30 -12.21
N GLY A 188 4.67 -13.06 -13.28
CA GLY A 188 5.45 -14.24 -13.60
C GLY A 188 6.93 -13.91 -13.78
N TYR A 189 7.26 -12.90 -14.61
CA TYR A 189 8.65 -12.47 -14.81
C TYR A 189 9.34 -12.04 -13.51
N ILE A 190 8.68 -11.19 -12.71
CA ILE A 190 9.27 -10.67 -11.46
C ILE A 190 9.42 -11.78 -10.43
N LEU A 191 8.38 -12.58 -10.20
CA LEU A 191 8.41 -13.64 -9.18
C LEU A 191 9.33 -14.81 -9.55
N GLU A 192 9.58 -15.05 -10.84
CA GLU A 192 10.59 -16.01 -11.29
C GLU A 192 11.99 -15.64 -10.80
N GLN A 193 12.32 -14.34 -10.67
CA GLN A 193 13.62 -13.90 -10.14
C GLN A 193 13.81 -14.27 -8.68
N PHE A 194 12.72 -14.46 -7.94
CA PHE A 194 12.69 -14.86 -6.53
C PHE A 194 12.20 -16.29 -6.32
N GLN A 195 12.23 -17.13 -7.37
CA GLN A 195 11.68 -18.47 -7.31
C GLN A 195 12.28 -19.30 -6.17
N ALA A 196 13.61 -19.24 -6.00
CA ALA A 196 14.31 -19.97 -4.94
C ALA A 196 14.00 -19.40 -3.54
N ASP A 197 13.88 -18.08 -3.41
CA ASP A 197 13.68 -17.41 -2.12
C ASP A 197 12.28 -17.69 -1.56
N PHE A 198 11.25 -17.65 -2.42
CA PHE A 198 9.85 -17.86 -2.00
C PHE A 198 9.35 -19.29 -2.19
N GLY A 199 10.14 -20.16 -2.81
CA GLY A 199 9.69 -21.51 -3.15
C GLY A 199 8.55 -21.52 -4.18
N ILE A 200 8.53 -20.54 -5.10
CA ILE A 200 7.53 -20.47 -6.18
C ILE A 200 7.68 -21.69 -7.07
N SER A 201 6.58 -22.40 -7.30
CA SER A 201 6.58 -23.63 -8.08
C SER A 201 6.62 -23.35 -9.59
N ASP A 202 7.21 -24.28 -10.37
CA ASP A 202 7.12 -24.24 -11.84
C ASP A 202 5.66 -24.27 -12.31
N VAL A 203 4.78 -24.94 -11.57
CA VAL A 203 3.34 -25.00 -11.86
C VAL A 203 2.70 -23.60 -11.81
N PHE A 204 3.08 -22.77 -10.85
CA PHE A 204 2.62 -21.39 -10.78
C PHE A 204 3.13 -20.56 -11.95
N LEU A 205 4.42 -20.66 -12.28
CA LEU A 205 5.03 -19.94 -13.40
C LEU A 205 4.40 -20.36 -14.74
N ASP A 206 4.17 -21.67 -14.94
CA ASP A 206 3.49 -22.18 -16.13
C ASP A 206 2.03 -21.73 -16.19
N HIS A 207 1.34 -21.65 -15.06
CA HIS A 207 0.01 -21.05 -15.01
C HIS A 207 0.03 -19.57 -15.45
N CYS A 208 1.00 -18.79 -14.99
CA CYS A 208 1.16 -17.39 -15.42
C CYS A 208 1.42 -17.31 -16.94
N LYS A 209 2.27 -18.19 -17.51
CA LYS A 209 2.53 -18.26 -18.96
C LYS A 209 1.27 -18.59 -19.75
N ASN A 210 0.44 -19.50 -19.25
CA ASN A 210 -0.81 -19.89 -19.91
C ASN A 210 -1.88 -18.78 -19.88
N CYS A 211 -1.85 -17.92 -18.84
CA CYS A 211 -2.82 -16.82 -18.66
C CYS A 211 -2.32 -15.47 -19.22
N MET A 212 -1.04 -15.34 -19.54
CA MET A 212 -0.51 -14.11 -20.14
C MET A 212 -0.92 -13.99 -21.61
N GLY A 213 -0.93 -12.77 -22.13
CA GLY A 213 -1.18 -12.51 -23.56
C GLY A 213 0.02 -12.82 -24.44
N SER A 214 -0.23 -13.00 -25.73
CA SER A 214 0.81 -13.22 -26.74
C SER A 214 1.56 -11.95 -27.15
N SER A 215 1.10 -10.77 -26.76
CA SER A 215 1.67 -9.47 -27.15
C SER A 215 2.96 -9.17 -26.40
N SER A 216 4.01 -8.80 -27.12
CA SER A 216 5.24 -8.28 -26.53
C SER A 216 5.00 -6.88 -25.95
N ARG A 217 5.48 -6.64 -24.73
CA ARG A 217 5.29 -5.39 -23.98
C ARG A 217 6.58 -4.97 -23.29
N TYR A 218 6.65 -3.71 -22.90
CA TYR A 218 7.72 -3.19 -22.05
C TYR A 218 7.31 -3.35 -20.57
N LEU A 219 8.22 -3.90 -19.76
CA LEU A 219 8.04 -3.96 -18.31
C LEU A 219 8.10 -2.56 -17.68
N VAL A 220 9.11 -1.78 -18.09
CA VAL A 220 9.36 -0.41 -17.67
C VAL A 220 9.40 0.48 -18.91
N LYS A 221 8.86 1.70 -18.81
CA LYS A 221 8.93 2.73 -19.84
C LYS A 221 10.10 3.68 -19.57
N ASP A 222 10.41 4.53 -20.55
CA ASP A 222 11.38 5.62 -20.41
C ASP A 222 12.83 5.19 -20.15
N ILE A 223 13.20 3.96 -20.52
CA ILE A 223 14.58 3.47 -20.51
C ILE A 223 15.09 3.38 -21.96
N PRO A 224 16.37 3.78 -22.23
CA PRO A 224 16.97 3.63 -23.56
C PRO A 224 16.93 2.17 -24.06
N LYS A 225 16.61 1.97 -25.33
CA LYS A 225 16.47 0.62 -25.92
C LYS A 225 17.74 -0.21 -25.81
N GLU A 226 18.91 0.46 -25.85
CA GLU A 226 20.23 -0.16 -25.74
C GLU A 226 20.47 -0.81 -24.37
N SER A 227 19.72 -0.37 -23.36
CA SER A 227 19.78 -0.89 -21.99
C SER A 227 18.68 -1.91 -21.70
N MET A 228 18.02 -2.43 -22.73
CA MET A 228 16.91 -3.38 -22.60
C MET A 228 17.29 -4.73 -23.22
N ASP A 229 16.77 -5.80 -22.62
CA ASP A 229 16.79 -7.16 -23.15
C ASP A 229 15.37 -7.67 -23.38
N PHE A 230 15.21 -8.66 -24.26
CA PHE A 230 13.92 -9.27 -24.52
C PHE A 230 13.84 -10.67 -23.90
N SER A 231 12.93 -10.84 -22.97
CA SER A 231 12.54 -12.14 -22.43
C SER A 231 11.51 -12.79 -23.35
N SER A 232 11.95 -13.77 -24.15
CA SER A 232 11.05 -14.52 -25.04
C SER A 232 10.02 -15.34 -24.29
N GLN A 233 10.38 -15.86 -23.11
CA GLN A 233 9.50 -16.66 -22.25
C GLN A 233 8.32 -15.87 -21.72
N TRP A 234 8.55 -14.59 -21.36
CA TRP A 234 7.53 -13.70 -20.80
C TRP A 234 7.00 -12.67 -21.81
N HIS A 235 7.49 -12.67 -23.04
CA HIS A 235 7.19 -11.66 -24.06
C HIS A 235 7.37 -10.22 -23.54
N LEU A 236 8.37 -10.00 -22.68
CA LEU A 236 8.65 -8.70 -22.06
C LEU A 236 9.99 -8.14 -22.53
N THR A 237 10.00 -6.85 -22.87
CA THR A 237 11.23 -6.08 -22.95
C THR A 237 11.51 -5.51 -21.55
N VAL A 238 12.64 -5.89 -20.98
CA VAL A 238 13.01 -5.66 -19.58
C VAL A 238 14.33 -4.91 -19.49
N PRO A 239 14.59 -4.13 -18.44
CA PRO A 239 15.89 -3.51 -18.25
C PRO A 239 16.99 -4.57 -18.09
N ARG A 240 18.12 -4.36 -18.78
CA ARG A 240 19.30 -5.21 -18.65
C ARG A 240 19.88 -5.09 -17.25
N ASP A 241 20.15 -6.23 -16.60
CA ASP A 241 20.82 -6.34 -15.29
C ASP A 241 20.14 -5.61 -14.10
N LEU A 242 18.92 -5.09 -14.27
CA LEU A 242 18.28 -4.32 -13.21
C LEU A 242 17.99 -5.20 -11.99
N CYS A 243 17.49 -6.42 -12.17
CA CYS A 243 17.29 -7.34 -11.06
C CYS A 243 18.62 -7.74 -10.39
N ARG A 244 19.69 -7.96 -11.17
CA ARG A 244 21.03 -8.27 -10.61
C ARG A 244 21.63 -7.11 -9.83
N ARG A 245 21.49 -5.86 -10.32
CA ARG A 245 21.98 -4.66 -9.60
C ARG A 245 21.22 -4.37 -8.32
N THR A 246 19.96 -4.71 -8.27
CA THR A 246 19.11 -4.45 -7.09
C THR A 246 19.23 -5.56 -6.05
N LEU A 247 19.51 -6.79 -6.46
CA LEU A 247 19.66 -7.95 -5.58
C LEU A 247 21.14 -8.25 -5.23
N GLY A 248 22.08 -7.88 -6.10
CA GLY A 248 23.51 -7.94 -5.81
C GLY A 248 23.94 -6.61 -5.19
N GLY A 249 24.16 -6.57 -3.89
CA GLY A 249 24.88 -5.45 -3.26
C GLY A 249 26.18 -5.18 -4.01
N ASP A 250 26.62 -3.93 -4.04
CA ASP A 250 27.86 -3.45 -4.67
C ASP A 250 29.05 -4.38 -4.42
N GLU A 251 29.27 -5.36 -5.25
CA GLU A 251 30.52 -6.15 -5.25
C GLU A 251 31.66 -5.47 -6.03
N ASN A 252 31.52 -4.21 -6.38
CA ASN A 252 32.63 -3.42 -6.97
C ASN A 252 32.68 -1.99 -6.44
N ALA A 253 32.83 -1.83 -5.12
CA ALA A 253 33.53 -0.68 -4.55
C ALA A 253 35.01 -1.10 -4.42
N GLU A 254 35.70 -1.33 -5.50
CA GLU A 254 37.17 -1.34 -5.51
C GLU A 254 37.68 0.09 -5.64
N ILE A 255 38.26 0.58 -4.52
CA ILE A 255 39.47 1.40 -4.29
C ILE A 255 39.85 2.38 -5.41
#